data_81209991683eec2e30ef35f882d11d0c
#
_entry.id   81209991683eec2e30ef35f882d11d0c
#
_cell.length_a   1.000
_cell.length_b   1.000
_cell.length_c   1.000
_cell.angle_alpha   90.00
_cell.angle_beta   90.00
_cell.angle_gamma   90.00
#
_symmetry.space_group_name_H-M   'P 1'
#
loop_
_entity.id
_entity.type
_entity.pdbx_description
1 polymer ?
#
loop_
_entity_poly.entity_id
_entity_poly.type
_entity_poly.pdbx_seq_one_letter_code
_entity_poly.pdbx_strand_id
1 'polypeptide(L)'
;MIRHGQTEFNRVFSATRRDPGIRDPDLTDYGRRQARAVACALRPLGLAKLISSPYTRALETAEIIADQLGLPITVERSVAERFCFTCDIGSPLAELRARWPSVGFDHLDDPWWPKIEETEEVIWRRSQIFRQRICTEAWLETAVVTHWGFIRALTGLTVPNGTVLRIDPTRPDREPELIFSGDHG
;
A
#
# COMPACT_ATOMS: atom_id res chain seq x y z
N MET A 1 -2.05 8.84 -0.80
CA MET A 1 -2.26 7.38 -0.68
C MET A 1 -2.10 6.74 -2.06
N ILE A 2 -1.41 5.62 -2.13
CA ILE A 2 -1.08 4.91 -3.37
C ILE A 2 -1.54 3.47 -3.22
N ARG A 3 -2.41 2.98 -4.09
CA ARG A 3 -2.66 1.55 -4.17
C ARG A 3 -1.48 0.88 -4.89
N HIS A 4 -0.94 -0.21 -4.33
CA HIS A 4 0.15 -0.97 -4.96
C HIS A 4 -0.14 -1.34 -6.42
N GLY A 5 0.87 -1.60 -7.22
CA GLY A 5 0.76 -2.09 -8.59
C GLY A 5 0.08 -3.45 -8.71
N GLN A 6 -0.35 -3.83 -9.91
CA GLN A 6 -1.02 -5.11 -10.17
C GLN A 6 -0.12 -6.29 -9.80
N THR A 7 -0.74 -7.31 -9.17
CA THR A 7 -0.13 -8.62 -8.89
C THR A 7 -0.81 -9.72 -9.72
N GLU A 8 -0.22 -10.91 -9.76
CA GLU A 8 -0.85 -12.07 -10.40
C GLU A 8 -2.17 -12.43 -9.69
N PHE A 9 -2.26 -12.28 -8.36
CA PHE A 9 -3.52 -12.42 -7.64
C PHE A 9 -4.59 -11.48 -8.20
N ASN A 10 -4.26 -10.19 -8.38
CA ASN A 10 -5.22 -9.21 -8.90
C ASN A 10 -5.69 -9.58 -10.30
N ARG A 11 -4.78 -10.02 -11.18
CA ARG A 11 -5.10 -10.42 -12.56
C ARG A 11 -6.10 -11.59 -12.58
N VAL A 12 -5.84 -12.65 -11.82
CA VAL A 12 -6.69 -13.84 -11.77
C VAL A 12 -8.03 -13.53 -11.09
N PHE A 13 -7.98 -12.86 -9.92
CA PHE A 13 -9.18 -12.55 -9.16
C PHE A 13 -10.13 -11.60 -9.92
N SER A 14 -9.61 -10.63 -10.65
CA SER A 14 -10.45 -9.73 -11.47
C SER A 14 -11.21 -10.48 -12.57
N ALA A 15 -10.58 -11.49 -13.16
CA ALA A 15 -11.18 -12.29 -14.24
C ALA A 15 -12.15 -13.37 -13.73
N THR A 16 -11.84 -13.97 -12.58
CA THR A 16 -12.54 -15.20 -12.13
C THR A 16 -13.38 -15.04 -10.87
N ARG A 17 -13.12 -13.98 -10.08
CA ARG A 17 -13.65 -13.78 -8.73
C ARG A 17 -13.36 -14.94 -7.76
N ARG A 18 -12.31 -15.73 -8.04
CA ARG A 18 -11.84 -16.83 -7.20
C ARG A 18 -10.44 -16.55 -6.71
N ASP A 19 -10.18 -16.88 -5.44
CA ASP A 19 -8.85 -16.82 -4.85
C ASP A 19 -7.93 -17.85 -5.56
N PRO A 20 -6.82 -17.43 -6.19
CA PRO A 20 -5.88 -18.31 -6.87
C PRO A 20 -4.92 -19.06 -5.92
N GLY A 21 -4.99 -18.84 -4.61
CA GLY A 21 -4.12 -19.48 -3.63
C GLY A 21 -2.68 -18.93 -3.60
N ILE A 22 -2.42 -17.73 -4.14
CA ILE A 22 -1.08 -17.13 -4.21
C ILE A 22 -0.84 -16.31 -2.95
N ARG A 23 0.14 -16.72 -2.13
CA ARG A 23 0.55 -16.01 -0.91
C ARG A 23 1.47 -14.85 -1.25
N ASP A 24 1.28 -13.72 -0.58
CA ASP A 24 2.11 -12.50 -0.66
C ASP A 24 2.72 -12.23 -2.04
N PRO A 25 1.89 -12.09 -3.11
CA PRO A 25 2.34 -12.08 -4.48
C PRO A 25 3.21 -10.87 -4.81
N ASP A 26 4.18 -11.10 -5.70
CA ASP A 26 4.97 -10.07 -6.37
C ASP A 26 4.12 -9.25 -7.35
N LEU A 27 4.63 -8.10 -7.78
CA LEU A 27 4.07 -7.34 -8.88
C LEU A 27 4.24 -8.09 -10.22
N THR A 28 3.24 -7.97 -11.09
CA THR A 28 3.42 -8.32 -12.51
C THR A 28 4.30 -7.29 -13.20
N ASP A 29 4.78 -7.58 -14.42
CA ASP A 29 5.47 -6.58 -15.23
C ASP A 29 4.60 -5.34 -15.49
N TYR A 30 3.29 -5.53 -15.62
CA TYR A 30 2.34 -4.43 -15.71
C TYR A 30 2.30 -3.63 -14.39
N GLY A 31 2.24 -4.29 -13.24
CA GLY A 31 2.29 -3.64 -11.93
C GLY A 31 3.57 -2.83 -11.71
N ARG A 32 4.72 -3.35 -12.19
CA ARG A 32 5.99 -2.60 -12.14
C ARG A 32 5.95 -1.35 -13.05
N ARG A 33 5.31 -1.43 -14.23
CA ARG A 33 5.08 -0.25 -15.07
C ARG A 33 4.17 0.76 -14.40
N GLN A 34 3.09 0.31 -13.75
CA GLN A 34 2.22 1.18 -12.97
C GLN A 34 3.01 1.91 -11.86
N ALA A 35 3.86 1.21 -11.11
CA ALA A 35 4.68 1.81 -10.06
C ALA A 35 5.64 2.89 -10.60
N ARG A 36 6.25 2.68 -11.78
CA ARG A 36 7.06 3.70 -12.45
C ARG A 36 6.27 4.92 -12.87
N ALA A 37 5.06 4.74 -13.41
CA ALA A 37 4.18 5.83 -13.78
C ALA A 37 3.72 6.63 -12.53
N VAL A 38 3.42 5.94 -11.44
CA VAL A 38 3.14 6.56 -10.13
C VAL A 38 4.31 7.43 -9.69
N ALA A 39 5.55 6.93 -9.74
CA ALA A 39 6.73 7.70 -9.34
C ALA A 39 6.87 8.99 -10.18
N CYS A 40 6.62 8.92 -11.48
CA CYS A 40 6.60 10.11 -12.35
C CYS A 40 5.52 11.12 -11.92
N ALA A 41 4.32 10.65 -11.59
CA ALA A 41 3.21 11.51 -11.16
C ALA A 41 3.47 12.16 -9.77
N LEU A 42 4.25 11.49 -8.92
CA LEU A 42 4.62 11.98 -7.58
C LEU A 42 5.76 13.01 -7.59
N ARG A 43 6.61 13.00 -8.62
CA ARG A 43 7.82 13.86 -8.70
C ARG A 43 7.57 15.34 -8.42
N PRO A 44 6.50 15.99 -8.95
CA PRO A 44 6.27 17.41 -8.69
C PRO A 44 5.73 17.72 -7.28
N LEU A 45 5.47 16.72 -6.44
CA LEU A 45 4.80 16.92 -5.15
C LEU A 45 5.77 17.24 -3.99
N GLY A 46 7.09 17.18 -4.18
CA GLY A 46 8.07 17.53 -3.16
C GLY A 46 8.01 16.62 -1.93
N LEU A 47 7.83 15.30 -2.13
CA LEU A 47 7.73 14.35 -1.04
C LEU A 47 9.05 14.18 -0.30
N ALA A 48 8.99 14.02 1.03
CA ALA A 48 10.14 13.77 1.90
C ALA A 48 10.07 12.40 2.60
N LYS A 49 8.88 11.77 2.65
CA LYS A 49 8.66 10.50 3.35
C LYS A 49 7.84 9.53 2.52
N LEU A 50 8.26 8.27 2.48
CA LEU A 50 7.53 7.18 1.85
C LEU A 50 7.25 6.07 2.87
N ILE A 51 5.99 5.89 3.21
CA ILE A 51 5.51 4.81 4.07
C ILE A 51 5.04 3.65 3.18
N SER A 52 5.34 2.42 3.54
CA SER A 52 4.86 1.22 2.86
C SER A 52 4.26 0.21 3.84
N SER A 53 3.21 -0.45 3.40
CA SER A 53 2.78 -1.70 3.99
C SER A 53 3.87 -2.77 3.87
N PRO A 54 3.98 -3.72 4.83
CA PRO A 54 4.99 -4.78 4.78
C PRO A 54 4.72 -5.89 3.75
N TYR A 55 3.58 -5.90 3.05
CA TYR A 55 3.33 -6.87 1.98
C TYR A 55 4.26 -6.65 0.79
N THR A 56 4.78 -7.74 0.22
CA THR A 56 5.71 -7.78 -0.92
C THR A 56 5.28 -6.85 -2.06
N ARG A 57 4.02 -6.91 -2.48
CA ARG A 57 3.46 -6.05 -3.55
C ARG A 57 3.54 -4.54 -3.25
N ALA A 58 3.40 -4.17 -1.97
CA ALA A 58 3.51 -2.78 -1.55
C ALA A 58 4.99 -2.36 -1.45
N LEU A 59 5.85 -3.21 -0.92
CA LEU A 59 7.29 -2.97 -0.83
C LEU A 59 7.92 -2.83 -2.21
N GLU A 60 7.61 -3.70 -3.19
CA GLU A 60 8.09 -3.55 -4.57
C GLU A 60 7.60 -2.25 -5.23
N THR A 61 6.34 -1.87 -4.97
CA THR A 61 5.82 -0.59 -5.46
C THR A 61 6.57 0.58 -4.83
N ALA A 62 6.79 0.53 -3.51
CA ALA A 62 7.51 1.56 -2.77
C ALA A 62 8.99 1.64 -3.17
N GLU A 63 9.65 0.50 -3.39
CA GLU A 63 11.04 0.44 -3.86
C GLU A 63 11.21 1.16 -5.21
N ILE A 64 10.35 0.86 -6.19
CA ILE A 64 10.38 1.53 -7.50
C ILE A 64 10.17 3.04 -7.37
N ILE A 65 9.29 3.48 -6.47
CA ILE A 65 9.06 4.90 -6.20
C ILE A 65 10.26 5.52 -5.48
N ALA A 66 10.79 4.85 -4.46
CA ALA A 66 11.92 5.28 -3.66
C ALA A 66 13.18 5.49 -4.51
N ASP A 67 13.49 4.55 -5.40
CA ASP A 67 14.62 4.62 -6.32
C ASP A 67 14.55 5.83 -7.26
N GLN A 68 13.34 6.17 -7.75
CA GLN A 68 13.17 7.30 -8.66
C GLN A 68 13.14 8.66 -7.99
N LEU A 69 12.74 8.71 -6.71
CA LEU A 69 12.55 9.96 -5.97
C LEU A 69 13.64 10.20 -4.92
N GLY A 70 14.51 9.23 -4.67
CA GLY A 70 15.55 9.33 -3.64
C GLY A 70 14.99 9.32 -2.21
N LEU A 71 13.90 8.59 -1.95
CA LEU A 71 13.22 8.58 -0.67
C LEU A 71 13.54 7.33 0.16
N PRO A 72 13.71 7.45 1.48
CA PRO A 72 13.77 6.28 2.36
C PRO A 72 12.37 5.65 2.51
N ILE A 73 12.32 4.32 2.62
CA ILE A 73 11.10 3.56 2.89
C ILE A 73 10.97 3.33 4.40
N THR A 74 9.83 3.73 4.97
CA THR A 74 9.43 3.38 6.33
C THR A 74 8.30 2.35 6.26
N VAL A 75 8.51 1.18 6.84
CA VAL A 75 7.47 0.13 6.86
C VAL A 75 6.48 0.38 7.99
N GLU A 76 5.20 0.14 7.71
CA GLU A 76 4.15 0.33 8.69
C GLU A 76 3.01 -0.68 8.53
N ARG A 77 2.81 -1.52 9.54
CA ARG A 77 1.74 -2.53 9.57
C ARG A 77 0.34 -1.91 9.55
N SER A 78 0.17 -0.73 10.14
CA SER A 78 -1.15 -0.10 10.23
C SER A 78 -1.79 0.22 8.87
N VAL A 79 -0.99 0.32 7.80
CA VAL A 79 -1.46 0.55 6.43
C VAL A 79 -1.54 -0.74 5.59
N ALA A 80 -1.46 -1.91 6.22
CA ALA A 80 -1.60 -3.21 5.57
C ALA A 80 -3.01 -3.46 5.02
N GLU A 81 -3.17 -4.44 4.12
CA GLU A 81 -4.47 -4.86 3.60
C GLU A 81 -5.36 -5.46 4.70
N ARG A 82 -6.65 -5.53 4.45
CA ARG A 82 -7.58 -6.33 5.23
C ARG A 82 -7.28 -7.80 5.01
N PHE A 83 -6.95 -8.52 6.06
CA PHE A 83 -6.68 -9.94 5.97
C PHE A 83 -7.96 -10.72 5.67
N CYS A 84 -8.14 -11.21 4.44
CA CYS A 84 -9.31 -12.00 4.04
C CYS A 84 -9.07 -12.98 2.89
N PHE A 85 -7.91 -12.93 2.22
CA PHE A 85 -7.55 -13.81 1.12
C PHE A 85 -6.18 -14.47 1.35
N THR A 86 -5.86 -15.50 0.56
CA THR A 86 -4.55 -16.15 0.62
C THR A 86 -3.40 -15.17 0.37
N CYS A 87 -3.60 -14.17 -0.49
CA CYS A 87 -2.59 -13.12 -0.76
C CYS A 87 -2.29 -12.22 0.44
N ASP A 88 -3.08 -12.30 1.50
CA ASP A 88 -2.88 -11.53 2.73
C ASP A 88 -2.13 -12.34 3.82
N ILE A 89 -1.70 -13.57 3.50
CA ILE A 89 -0.70 -14.30 4.28
C ILE A 89 0.66 -13.76 3.86
N GLY A 90 1.28 -12.96 4.71
CA GLY A 90 2.53 -12.27 4.42
C GLY A 90 3.77 -13.19 4.35
N SER A 91 4.87 -12.63 3.91
CA SER A 91 6.19 -13.28 3.96
C SER A 91 6.82 -13.12 5.35
N PRO A 92 7.55 -14.14 5.87
CA PRO A 92 8.29 -14.05 7.13
C PRO A 92 9.29 -12.88 7.14
N LEU A 93 9.55 -12.31 8.31
CA LEU A 93 10.48 -11.18 8.44
C LEU A 93 11.89 -11.50 7.93
N ALA A 94 12.34 -12.76 8.06
CA ALA A 94 13.63 -13.19 7.55
C ALA A 94 13.72 -13.04 6.01
N GLU A 95 12.65 -13.38 5.30
CA GLU A 95 12.59 -13.23 3.83
C GLU A 95 12.52 -11.74 3.42
N LEU A 96 11.70 -10.94 4.13
CA LEU A 96 11.60 -9.50 3.88
C LEU A 96 12.95 -8.80 4.11
N ARG A 97 13.66 -9.10 5.20
CA ARG A 97 14.99 -8.55 5.49
C ARG A 97 16.03 -8.95 4.44
N ALA A 98 15.96 -10.19 3.97
CA ALA A 98 16.89 -10.67 2.91
C ALA A 98 16.65 -9.94 1.58
N ARG A 99 15.38 -9.65 1.25
CA ARG A 99 15.00 -8.99 0.01
C ARG A 99 15.19 -7.47 0.06
N TRP A 100 14.94 -6.84 1.21
CA TRP A 100 15.08 -5.39 1.42
C TRP A 100 16.01 -5.08 2.59
N PRO A 101 17.33 -5.31 2.46
CA PRO A 101 18.29 -5.18 3.58
C PRO A 101 18.45 -3.74 4.10
N SER A 102 18.08 -2.73 3.28
CA SER A 102 18.09 -1.31 3.67
C SER A 102 16.83 -0.85 4.38
N VAL A 103 15.80 -1.70 4.50
CA VAL A 103 14.51 -1.37 5.10
C VAL A 103 14.42 -1.96 6.50
N GLY A 104 14.00 -1.14 7.48
CA GLY A 104 13.85 -1.57 8.88
C GLY A 104 12.52 -2.30 9.12
N PHE A 105 12.61 -3.52 9.69
CA PHE A 105 11.46 -4.36 10.06
C PHE A 105 11.43 -4.73 11.56
N ASP A 106 12.35 -4.22 12.38
CA ASP A 106 12.56 -4.68 13.77
C ASP A 106 11.41 -4.33 14.72
N HIS A 107 10.57 -3.40 14.33
CA HIS A 107 9.38 -2.99 15.07
C HIS A 107 8.14 -3.86 14.78
N LEU A 108 8.27 -4.86 13.89
CA LEU A 108 7.18 -5.79 13.54
C LEU A 108 7.31 -7.10 14.32
N ASP A 109 6.17 -7.63 14.79
CA ASP A 109 6.07 -8.99 15.29
C ASP A 109 6.27 -10.02 14.18
N ASP A 110 6.61 -11.27 14.52
CA ASP A 110 6.65 -12.37 13.54
C ASP A 110 5.73 -13.52 14.02
N PRO A 111 4.65 -13.84 13.31
CA PRO A 111 4.18 -13.21 12.07
C PRO A 111 3.54 -11.83 12.29
N TRP A 112 3.83 -10.89 11.39
CA TRP A 112 3.31 -9.52 11.43
C TRP A 112 1.87 -9.40 10.87
N TRP A 113 1.42 -10.36 10.07
CA TRP A 113 0.04 -10.42 9.55
C TRP A 113 -0.92 -11.06 10.55
N PRO A 114 -2.25 -10.77 10.46
CA PRO A 114 -3.24 -11.38 11.35
C PRO A 114 -3.34 -12.91 11.16
N LYS A 115 -3.78 -13.61 12.21
CA LYS A 115 -4.04 -15.07 12.16
C LYS A 115 -5.48 -15.41 11.80
N ILE A 116 -6.37 -14.43 11.87
CA ILE A 116 -7.81 -14.57 11.59
C ILE A 116 -8.25 -13.45 10.65
N GLU A 117 -9.30 -13.71 9.88
CA GLU A 117 -9.89 -12.72 8.98
C GLU A 117 -10.28 -11.44 9.72
N GLU A 118 -9.91 -10.29 9.15
CA GLU A 118 -10.31 -8.98 9.68
C GLU A 118 -11.70 -8.59 9.17
N THR A 119 -12.57 -8.14 10.09
CA THR A 119 -13.86 -7.55 9.71
C THR A 119 -13.69 -6.15 9.12
N GLU A 120 -14.71 -5.66 8.42
CA GLU A 120 -14.75 -4.28 7.92
C GLU A 120 -14.58 -3.25 9.06
N GLU A 121 -15.08 -3.54 10.26
CA GLU A 121 -14.93 -2.68 11.43
C GLU A 121 -13.47 -2.61 11.91
N VAL A 122 -12.76 -3.72 11.90
CA VAL A 122 -11.34 -3.78 12.34
C VAL A 122 -10.48 -2.92 11.43
N ILE A 123 -10.59 -3.09 10.11
CA ILE A 123 -9.80 -2.27 9.17
C ILE A 123 -10.23 -0.81 9.21
N TRP A 124 -11.51 -0.52 9.38
CA TRP A 124 -11.99 0.86 9.54
C TRP A 124 -11.36 1.52 10.76
N ARG A 125 -11.40 0.88 11.94
CA ARG A 125 -10.74 1.40 13.16
C ARG A 125 -9.25 1.65 12.94
N ARG A 126 -8.55 0.69 12.34
CA ARG A 126 -7.12 0.80 12.02
C ARG A 126 -6.84 1.99 11.11
N SER A 127 -7.67 2.22 10.10
CA SER A 127 -7.54 3.37 9.20
C SER A 127 -7.77 4.71 9.90
N GLN A 128 -8.72 4.79 10.86
CA GLN A 128 -8.97 6.01 11.63
C GLN A 128 -7.81 6.31 12.61
N ILE A 129 -7.25 5.30 13.26
CA ILE A 129 -6.07 5.45 14.13
C ILE A 129 -4.88 5.95 13.31
N PHE A 130 -4.64 5.36 12.13
CA PHE A 130 -3.61 5.85 11.21
C PHE A 130 -3.84 7.31 10.83
N ARG A 131 -5.07 7.69 10.46
CA ARG A 131 -5.41 9.06 10.09
C ARG A 131 -5.13 10.05 11.22
N GLN A 132 -5.55 9.74 12.45
CA GLN A 132 -5.31 10.60 13.61
C GLN A 132 -3.82 10.80 13.87
N ARG A 133 -3.04 9.73 13.76
CA ARG A 133 -1.59 9.78 13.96
C ARG A 133 -0.90 10.59 12.88
N ILE A 134 -1.21 10.36 11.62
CA ILE A 134 -0.55 11.07 10.50
C ILE A 134 -0.82 12.57 10.52
N CYS A 135 -1.95 13.03 11.10
CA CYS A 135 -2.25 14.45 11.27
C CYS A 135 -1.19 15.20 12.12
N THR A 136 -0.48 14.48 13.00
CA THR A 136 0.55 15.08 13.87
C THR A 136 1.94 15.06 13.23
N GLU A 137 2.06 14.53 12.03
CA GLU A 137 3.30 14.42 11.27
C GLU A 137 3.31 15.39 10.06
N ALA A 138 4.42 15.44 9.32
CA ALA A 138 4.52 16.19 8.06
C ALA A 138 3.77 15.48 6.91
N TRP A 139 2.45 15.37 7.02
CA TRP A 139 1.62 14.58 6.11
C TRP A 139 1.58 15.13 4.68
N LEU A 140 1.77 16.43 4.48
CA LEU A 140 1.82 17.07 3.15
C LEU A 140 2.95 16.52 2.28
N GLU A 141 4.06 16.12 2.90
CA GLU A 141 5.25 15.60 2.23
C GLU A 141 5.34 14.06 2.34
N THR A 142 4.25 13.39 2.75
CA THR A 142 4.24 11.95 3.00
C THR A 142 3.43 11.22 1.94
N ALA A 143 4.06 10.27 1.25
CA ALA A 143 3.39 9.27 0.43
C ALA A 143 3.19 7.97 1.21
N VAL A 144 2.11 7.25 0.94
CA VAL A 144 1.78 5.98 1.60
C VAL A 144 1.38 4.94 0.57
N VAL A 145 2.16 3.87 0.43
CA VAL A 145 1.83 2.71 -0.41
C VAL A 145 1.04 1.71 0.42
N THR A 146 -0.16 1.42 -0.01
CA THR A 146 -1.14 0.61 0.70
C THR A 146 -2.02 -0.18 -0.28
N HIS A 147 -3.22 -0.57 0.13
CA HIS A 147 -4.05 -1.57 -0.50
C HIS A 147 -5.48 -1.07 -0.71
N TRP A 148 -6.24 -1.86 -1.48
CA TRP A 148 -7.63 -1.58 -1.82
C TRP A 148 -8.53 -1.47 -0.59
N GLY A 149 -8.46 -2.46 0.32
CA GLY A 149 -9.30 -2.50 1.52
C GLY A 149 -8.99 -1.35 2.48
N PHE A 150 -7.70 -1.01 2.66
CA PHE A 150 -7.30 0.11 3.51
C PHE A 150 -7.76 1.47 2.93
N ILE A 151 -7.56 1.70 1.62
CA ILE A 151 -8.04 2.94 0.96
C ILE A 151 -9.55 3.05 1.09
N ARG A 152 -10.28 1.97 0.81
CA ARG A 152 -11.74 1.94 0.95
C ARG A 152 -12.21 2.22 2.38
N ALA A 153 -11.56 1.63 3.39
CA ALA A 153 -11.89 1.86 4.80
C ALA A 153 -11.63 3.31 5.23
N LEU A 154 -10.58 3.94 4.69
CA LEU A 154 -10.21 5.31 5.02
C LEU A 154 -11.07 6.37 4.31
N THR A 155 -11.47 6.10 3.06
CA THR A 155 -12.04 7.10 2.14
C THR A 155 -13.43 6.77 1.60
N GLY A 156 -13.89 5.53 1.74
CA GLY A 156 -15.09 5.03 1.07
C GLY A 156 -14.90 4.70 -0.43
N LEU A 157 -13.77 5.10 -1.04
CA LEU A 157 -13.52 4.91 -2.47
C LEU A 157 -12.93 3.55 -2.79
N THR A 158 -13.28 3.03 -3.95
CA THR A 158 -12.62 1.88 -4.58
C THR A 158 -11.80 2.36 -5.77
N VAL A 159 -10.54 1.96 -5.84
CA VAL A 159 -9.61 2.45 -6.87
C VAL A 159 -8.85 1.30 -7.54
N PRO A 160 -8.48 1.42 -8.82
CA PRO A 160 -7.60 0.48 -9.52
C PRO A 160 -6.19 0.41 -8.92
N ASN A 161 -5.42 -0.63 -9.27
CA ASN A 161 -4.01 -0.73 -8.94
C ASN A 161 -3.20 0.44 -9.53
N GLY A 162 -2.21 0.95 -8.82
CA GLY A 162 -1.39 2.08 -9.24
C GLY A 162 -2.11 3.44 -9.18
N THR A 163 -3.27 3.53 -8.52
CA THR A 163 -3.95 4.83 -8.32
C THR A 163 -3.30 5.62 -7.19
N VAL A 164 -3.20 6.93 -7.40
CA VAL A 164 -2.73 7.91 -6.41
C VAL A 164 -3.86 8.85 -6.02
N LEU A 165 -4.18 8.90 -4.74
CA LEU A 165 -5.12 9.83 -4.15
C LEU A 165 -4.40 10.81 -3.22
N ARG A 166 -4.71 12.10 -3.31
CA ARG A 166 -4.38 13.09 -2.28
C ARG A 166 -5.50 13.12 -1.25
N ILE A 167 -5.15 12.97 0.01
CA ILE A 167 -6.08 12.97 1.14
C ILE A 167 -5.60 14.00 2.14
N ASP A 168 -6.49 14.85 2.59
CA ASP A 168 -6.26 15.73 3.74
C ASP A 168 -6.73 14.98 5.00
N PRO A 169 -5.81 14.47 5.84
CA PRO A 169 -6.21 13.68 7.01
C PRO A 169 -6.88 14.55 8.10
N THR A 170 -6.73 15.86 8.04
CA THR A 170 -7.35 16.81 8.98
C THR A 170 -8.81 17.15 8.61
N ARG A 171 -9.20 16.86 7.38
CA ARG A 171 -10.54 17.13 6.80
C ARG A 171 -11.19 15.83 6.34
N PRO A 172 -11.73 15.02 7.26
CA PRO A 172 -12.34 13.72 6.91
C PRO A 172 -13.59 13.84 6.02
N ASP A 173 -14.22 14.99 6.01
CA ASP A 173 -15.38 15.38 5.20
C ASP A 173 -15.00 15.78 3.77
N ARG A 174 -13.71 16.05 3.52
CA ARG A 174 -13.24 16.43 2.19
C ARG A 174 -13.03 15.20 1.32
N GLU A 175 -13.60 15.21 0.14
CA GLU A 175 -13.37 14.14 -0.85
C GLU A 175 -11.90 14.06 -1.25
N PRO A 176 -11.35 12.83 -1.37
CA PRO A 176 -10.00 12.62 -1.90
C PRO A 176 -9.87 13.11 -3.34
N GLU A 177 -8.76 13.77 -3.63
CA GLU A 177 -8.42 14.22 -4.98
C GLU A 177 -7.68 13.12 -5.74
N LEU A 178 -8.15 12.77 -6.93
CA LEU A 178 -7.45 11.86 -7.82
C LEU A 178 -6.25 12.58 -8.46
N ILE A 179 -5.04 12.17 -8.13
CA ILE A 179 -3.79 12.68 -8.71
C ILE A 179 -3.39 11.89 -9.95
N PHE A 180 -3.56 10.56 -9.92
CA PHE A 180 -3.18 9.67 -11.01
C PHE A 180 -4.03 8.40 -10.97
N SER A 181 -4.44 7.88 -12.14
CA SER A 181 -5.09 6.58 -12.27
C SER A 181 -4.16 5.59 -12.96
N GLY A 182 -4.03 4.40 -12.38
CA GLY A 182 -3.20 3.33 -12.94
C GLY A 182 -3.77 2.61 -14.16
N ASP A 183 -4.95 2.99 -14.64
CA ASP A 183 -5.69 2.31 -15.75
C ASP A 183 -5.32 2.84 -17.16
N HIS A 184 -4.15 3.44 -17.33
CA HIS A 184 -3.69 3.87 -18.65
C HIS A 184 -2.76 2.82 -19.25
N GLY A 185 -3.33 1.83 -19.94
CA GLY A 185 -2.60 0.81 -20.69
C GLY A 185 -3.52 -0.10 -21.45
#